data_cff499dcf9acf5f4a1a85d26970946e8
#
_entry.id   cff499dcf9acf5f4a1a85d26970946e8
#
_cell.length_a   1.000
_cell.length_b   1.000
_cell.length_c   1.000
_cell.angle_alpha   90.00
_cell.angle_beta   90.00
_cell.angle_gamma   90.00
#
_symmetry.space_group_name_H-M   'P 1'
#
loop_
_entity.id
_entity.type
_entity.pdbx_description
1 polymer ?
#
loop_
_entity_poly.entity_id
_entity_poly.type
_entity_poly.pdbx_seq_one_letter_code
_entity_poly.pdbx_strand_id
1 'polypeptide(L)'
;MRKHPLIAFFVLAYLLTWWIYPLLKFSPLLGIFGLFGPALAAIIMAAVTEGKAGVKALLRRVVLWRVGVPWYVIALGLPTILSLATAVLAYLVGTLDFIRVGALAPIELVLFVLVVGEELGWRGYALPRLLEKRSALTASLILGVLWGLWHLPTFLVPGTPQYGLPSTAFVLLTIEYSILMTWVFLHALGSVLIATLFHGAINLSQGIFLGTVEGATRYWLLCIVYGIAALVAAIALVRSGSRQPAAPTTRSQVPDSTTS
;
A
#
# COMPACT_ATOMS: atom_id res chain seq x y z
N MET A 1 15.04 -6.88 -18.89
CA MET A 1 14.19 -5.88 -18.25
C MET A 1 13.04 -5.41 -19.17
N ARG A 2 13.28 -4.90 -20.38
CA ARG A 2 12.22 -4.39 -21.29
C ARG A 2 11.21 -5.44 -21.76
N LYS A 3 11.60 -6.71 -21.92
CA LYS A 3 10.68 -7.78 -22.36
C LYS A 3 9.67 -8.21 -21.26
N HIS A 4 10.04 -8.13 -20.00
CA HIS A 4 9.21 -8.52 -18.85
C HIS A 4 9.31 -7.48 -17.73
N PRO A 5 8.73 -6.27 -17.93
CA PRO A 5 8.96 -5.14 -17.04
C PRO A 5 8.40 -5.36 -15.63
N LEU A 6 7.26 -6.04 -15.48
CA LEU A 6 6.70 -6.35 -14.16
C LEU A 6 7.56 -7.34 -13.37
N ILE A 7 8.06 -8.41 -14.01
CA ILE A 7 8.94 -9.38 -13.35
C ILE A 7 10.23 -8.68 -12.90
N ALA A 8 10.84 -7.88 -13.79
CA ALA A 8 12.04 -7.12 -13.46
C ALA A 8 11.80 -6.14 -12.31
N PHE A 9 10.64 -5.48 -12.28
CA PHE A 9 10.25 -4.60 -11.17
C PHE A 9 10.20 -5.35 -9.83
N PHE A 10 9.49 -6.48 -9.75
CA PHE A 10 9.36 -7.23 -8.49
C PHE A 10 10.72 -7.77 -8.03
N VAL A 11 11.53 -8.32 -8.93
CA VAL A 11 12.88 -8.79 -8.60
C VAL A 11 13.73 -7.64 -8.05
N LEU A 12 13.73 -6.48 -8.71
CA LEU A 12 14.46 -5.29 -8.24
C LEU A 12 13.94 -4.79 -6.88
N ALA A 13 12.61 -4.70 -6.71
CA ALA A 13 12.02 -4.24 -5.46
C ALA A 13 12.46 -5.12 -4.27
N TYR A 14 12.47 -6.44 -4.47
CA TYR A 14 12.91 -7.39 -3.46
C TYR A 14 14.42 -7.26 -3.19
N LEU A 15 15.25 -7.27 -4.22
CA LEU A 15 16.69 -7.14 -4.07
C LEU A 15 17.10 -5.82 -3.41
N LEU A 16 16.47 -4.69 -3.82
CA LEU A 16 16.75 -3.36 -3.27
C LEU A 16 16.27 -3.19 -1.83
N THR A 17 15.40 -4.07 -1.34
CA THR A 17 14.95 -4.10 0.06
C THR A 17 15.70 -5.14 0.87
N TRP A 18 15.78 -6.39 0.39
CA TRP A 18 16.20 -7.52 1.20
C TRP A 18 17.68 -7.49 1.60
N TRP A 19 18.53 -6.82 0.83
CA TRP A 19 19.94 -6.66 1.19
C TRP A 19 20.17 -5.87 2.50
N ILE A 20 19.17 -5.09 2.95
CA ILE A 20 19.26 -4.30 4.17
C ILE A 20 19.13 -5.15 5.45
N TYR A 21 18.39 -6.27 5.39
CA TYR A 21 18.09 -7.08 6.57
C TYR A 21 19.32 -7.62 7.30
N PRO A 22 20.38 -8.12 6.63
CA PRO A 22 21.62 -8.50 7.32
C PRO A 22 22.29 -7.35 8.08
N LEU A 23 21.99 -6.10 7.71
CA LEU A 23 22.56 -4.90 8.33
C LEU A 23 21.78 -4.40 9.54
N LEU A 24 20.53 -4.90 9.76
CA LEU A 24 19.71 -4.50 10.91
C LEU A 24 20.35 -4.85 12.26
N LYS A 25 21.25 -5.83 12.29
CA LYS A 25 22.07 -6.16 13.47
C LYS A 25 22.96 -4.99 13.93
N PHE A 26 23.30 -4.05 13.07
CA PHE A 26 24.09 -2.87 13.41
C PHE A 26 23.21 -1.69 13.87
N SER A 27 22.04 -1.52 13.23
CA SER A 27 21.05 -0.52 13.63
C SER A 27 19.69 -0.84 13.02
N PRO A 28 18.61 -0.96 13.84
CA PRO A 28 17.25 -1.15 13.35
C PRO A 28 16.77 0.01 12.44
N LEU A 29 17.32 1.22 12.61
CA LEU A 29 16.96 2.38 11.78
C LEU A 29 17.33 2.21 10.30
N LEU A 30 18.27 1.30 9.99
CA LEU A 30 18.59 0.96 8.60
C LEU A 30 17.39 0.39 7.84
N GLY A 31 16.43 -0.21 8.55
CA GLY A 31 15.18 -0.71 7.97
C GLY A 31 14.39 0.35 7.20
N ILE A 32 14.50 1.63 7.57
CA ILE A 32 13.85 2.74 6.87
C ILE A 32 14.25 2.79 5.39
N PHE A 33 15.52 2.49 5.08
CA PHE A 33 15.97 2.46 3.69
C PHE A 33 15.31 1.35 2.88
N GLY A 34 14.94 0.23 3.52
CA GLY A 34 14.20 -0.87 2.90
C GLY A 34 12.84 -0.45 2.35
N LEU A 35 12.16 0.51 3.00
CA LEU A 35 10.87 1.02 2.54
C LEU A 35 10.92 1.66 1.14
N PHE A 36 12.08 2.13 0.72
CA PHE A 36 12.27 2.77 -0.58
C PHE A 36 12.66 1.80 -1.71
N GLY A 37 12.89 0.52 -1.42
CA GLY A 37 13.20 -0.49 -2.44
C GLY A 37 12.19 -0.52 -3.58
N PRO A 38 10.87 -0.59 -3.32
CA PRO A 38 9.85 -0.53 -4.37
C PRO A 38 9.84 0.79 -5.16
N ALA A 39 10.05 1.94 -4.49
CA ALA A 39 10.14 3.23 -5.18
C ALA A 39 11.33 3.30 -6.14
N LEU A 40 12.50 2.88 -5.68
CA LEU A 40 13.71 2.86 -6.49
C LEU A 40 13.56 1.92 -7.69
N ALA A 41 13.01 0.72 -7.46
CA ALA A 41 12.70 -0.21 -8.54
C ALA A 41 11.74 0.40 -9.57
N ALA A 42 10.70 1.10 -9.10
CA ALA A 42 9.72 1.77 -9.97
C ALA A 42 10.35 2.88 -10.82
N ILE A 43 11.19 3.72 -10.21
CA ILE A 43 11.90 4.81 -10.91
C ILE A 43 12.86 4.23 -11.96
N ILE A 44 13.66 3.22 -11.59
CA ILE A 44 14.57 2.54 -12.51
C ILE A 44 13.79 1.94 -13.68
N MET A 45 12.73 1.21 -13.39
CA MET A 45 11.95 0.55 -14.43
C MET A 45 11.22 1.55 -15.34
N ALA A 46 10.65 2.62 -14.79
CA ALA A 46 10.05 3.70 -15.59
C ALA A 46 11.08 4.37 -16.48
N ALA A 47 12.28 4.65 -15.95
CA ALA A 47 13.38 5.23 -16.74
C ALA A 47 13.84 4.32 -17.88
N VAL A 48 13.97 3.00 -17.62
CA VAL A 48 14.43 2.02 -18.62
C VAL A 48 13.37 1.76 -19.70
N THR A 49 12.07 1.73 -19.34
CA THR A 49 10.99 1.36 -20.27
C THR A 49 10.43 2.56 -21.04
N GLU A 50 10.29 3.71 -20.38
CA GLU A 50 9.54 4.88 -20.87
C GLU A 50 10.36 6.17 -20.84
N GLY A 51 11.62 6.11 -20.36
CA GLY A 51 12.52 7.25 -20.27
C GLY A 51 12.07 8.33 -19.27
N LYS A 52 12.53 9.56 -19.47
CA LYS A 52 12.20 10.70 -18.58
C LYS A 52 10.68 10.96 -18.48
N ALA A 53 9.93 10.69 -19.54
CA ALA A 53 8.48 10.88 -19.55
C ALA A 53 7.79 9.91 -18.58
N GLY A 54 8.19 8.64 -18.56
CA GLY A 54 7.67 7.64 -17.64
C GLY A 54 7.96 7.97 -16.17
N VAL A 55 9.18 8.40 -15.85
CA VAL A 55 9.52 8.86 -14.49
C VAL A 55 8.67 10.06 -14.08
N LYS A 56 8.51 11.04 -14.98
CA LYS A 56 7.66 12.22 -14.71
C LYS A 56 6.20 11.83 -14.48
N ALA A 57 5.67 10.90 -15.29
CA ALA A 57 4.29 10.40 -15.12
C ALA A 57 4.11 9.65 -13.79
N LEU A 58 5.09 8.83 -13.40
CA LEU A 58 5.10 8.12 -12.13
C LEU A 58 5.09 9.11 -10.94
N LEU A 59 6.00 10.07 -10.92
CA LEU A 59 6.11 11.05 -9.83
C LEU A 59 4.90 11.99 -9.74
N ARG A 60 4.25 12.31 -10.86
CA ARG A 60 3.00 13.10 -10.86
C ARG A 60 1.87 12.45 -10.05
N ARG A 61 1.83 11.12 -9.95
CA ARG A 61 0.83 10.41 -9.16
C ARG A 61 0.98 10.67 -7.65
N VAL A 62 2.20 10.94 -7.18
CA VAL A 62 2.46 11.29 -5.76
C VAL A 62 1.87 12.66 -5.41
N VAL A 63 1.93 13.60 -6.35
CA VAL A 63 1.42 14.97 -6.14
C VAL A 63 0.00 15.16 -6.68
N LEU A 64 -0.71 14.10 -7.04
CA LEU A 64 -2.09 14.16 -7.49
C LEU A 64 -3.03 14.28 -6.28
N TRP A 65 -3.26 15.52 -5.83
CA TRP A 65 -4.08 15.84 -4.68
C TRP A 65 -5.52 16.25 -5.02
N ARG A 66 -5.78 16.67 -6.27
CA ARG A 66 -7.12 17.12 -6.70
C ARG A 66 -8.03 15.94 -7.06
N VAL A 67 -8.43 15.16 -6.05
CA VAL A 67 -9.21 13.91 -6.22
C VAL A 67 -10.61 13.97 -5.56
N GLY A 68 -10.95 15.09 -4.95
CA GLY A 68 -12.20 15.24 -4.19
C GLY A 68 -12.07 14.83 -2.72
N VAL A 69 -12.72 15.60 -1.86
CA VAL A 69 -12.69 15.46 -0.39
C VAL A 69 -13.10 14.07 0.11
N PRO A 70 -14.12 13.39 -0.46
CA PRO A 70 -14.53 12.07 0.01
C PRO A 70 -13.39 11.04 0.04
N TRP A 71 -12.43 11.12 -0.90
CA TRP A 71 -11.32 10.15 -0.95
C TRP A 71 -10.32 10.34 0.17
N TYR A 72 -10.15 11.57 0.67
CA TYR A 72 -9.35 11.84 1.88
C TYR A 72 -10.04 11.28 3.12
N VAL A 73 -11.37 11.49 3.23
CA VAL A 73 -12.16 10.95 4.34
C VAL A 73 -12.13 9.43 4.35
N ILE A 74 -12.25 8.78 3.17
CA ILE A 74 -12.18 7.32 3.06
C ILE A 74 -10.76 6.84 3.36
N ALA A 75 -9.72 7.50 2.84
CA ALA A 75 -8.34 7.07 3.03
C ALA A 75 -7.90 7.12 4.49
N LEU A 76 -8.35 8.10 5.25
CA LEU A 76 -8.00 8.23 6.66
C LEU A 76 -9.04 7.54 7.57
N GLY A 77 -10.31 7.64 7.25
CA GLY A 77 -11.40 7.18 8.11
C GLY A 77 -11.64 5.68 8.03
N LEU A 78 -11.63 5.07 6.83
CA LEU A 78 -11.96 3.64 6.70
C LEU A 78 -10.95 2.75 7.45
N PRO A 79 -9.61 2.89 7.29
CA PRO A 79 -8.67 2.09 8.08
C PRO A 79 -8.80 2.33 9.58
N THR A 80 -9.07 3.57 10.01
CA THR A 80 -9.26 3.93 11.41
C THR A 80 -10.50 3.24 12.00
N ILE A 81 -11.62 3.24 11.28
CA ILE A 81 -12.86 2.56 11.69
C ILE A 81 -12.65 1.05 11.75
N LEU A 82 -11.97 0.44 10.77
CA LEU A 82 -11.72 -1.01 10.76
C LEU A 82 -10.78 -1.42 11.89
N SER A 83 -9.75 -0.63 12.18
CA SER A 83 -8.85 -0.90 13.32
C SER A 83 -9.57 -0.76 14.67
N LEU A 84 -10.44 0.25 14.82
CA LEU A 84 -11.29 0.39 16.01
C LEU A 84 -12.28 -0.78 16.13
N ALA A 85 -12.91 -1.19 15.03
CA ALA A 85 -13.81 -2.36 15.01
C ALA A 85 -13.05 -3.64 15.41
N THR A 86 -11.79 -3.78 15.00
CA THR A 86 -10.93 -4.89 15.44
C THR A 86 -10.65 -4.82 16.95
N ALA A 87 -10.40 -3.63 17.50
CA ALA A 87 -10.21 -3.45 18.94
C ALA A 87 -11.49 -3.78 19.73
N VAL A 88 -12.65 -3.39 19.21
CA VAL A 88 -13.95 -3.77 19.80
C VAL A 88 -14.13 -5.28 19.75
N LEU A 89 -13.82 -5.94 18.63
CA LEU A 89 -13.88 -7.39 18.52
C LEU A 89 -12.92 -8.06 19.53
N ALA A 90 -11.68 -7.57 19.65
CA ALA A 90 -10.70 -8.07 20.62
C ALA A 90 -11.20 -7.97 22.07
N TYR A 91 -11.85 -6.86 22.40
CA TYR A 91 -12.51 -6.69 23.71
C TYR A 91 -13.64 -7.70 23.92
N LEU A 92 -14.53 -7.86 22.94
CA LEU A 92 -15.69 -8.77 23.04
C LEU A 92 -15.28 -10.25 23.16
N VAL A 93 -14.16 -10.64 22.55
CA VAL A 93 -13.64 -12.03 22.67
C VAL A 93 -12.67 -12.22 23.84
N GLY A 94 -12.50 -11.21 24.69
CA GLY A 94 -11.70 -11.31 25.93
C GLY A 94 -10.19 -11.34 25.70
N THR A 95 -9.69 -10.84 24.54
CA THR A 95 -8.26 -10.74 24.24
C THR A 95 -7.72 -9.32 24.50
N LEU A 96 -8.58 -8.42 24.90
CA LEU A 96 -8.29 -7.05 25.30
C LEU A 96 -9.18 -6.68 26.49
N ASP A 97 -8.59 -6.30 27.63
CA ASP A 97 -9.35 -5.95 28.85
C ASP A 97 -10.14 -4.65 28.70
N PHE A 98 -9.62 -3.71 27.94
CA PHE A 98 -10.28 -2.44 27.65
C PHE A 98 -9.66 -1.75 26.42
N ILE A 99 -10.47 -0.99 25.68
CA ILE A 99 -10.04 -0.26 24.51
C ILE A 99 -9.30 1.00 24.97
N ARG A 100 -8.02 1.09 24.61
CA ARG A 100 -7.18 2.29 24.82
C ARG A 100 -6.92 3.00 23.51
N VAL A 101 -6.83 4.31 23.61
CA VAL A 101 -6.19 5.13 22.57
C VAL A 101 -4.73 5.29 22.97
N GLY A 102 -3.85 4.60 22.28
CA GLY A 102 -2.40 4.69 22.52
C GLY A 102 -1.86 6.06 22.16
N ALA A 103 -0.78 6.46 22.82
CA ALA A 103 -0.07 7.68 22.46
C ALA A 103 0.70 7.46 21.15
N LEU A 104 0.69 8.46 20.27
CA LEU A 104 1.47 8.46 19.03
C LEU A 104 2.92 8.78 19.33
N ALA A 105 3.82 7.90 18.96
CA ALA A 105 5.25 8.20 18.96
C ALA A 105 5.61 9.02 17.70
N PRO A 106 6.54 9.98 17.78
CA PRO A 106 6.97 10.78 16.63
C PRO A 106 7.41 9.93 15.43
N ILE A 107 8.03 8.77 15.69
CA ILE A 107 8.46 7.85 14.63
C ILE A 107 7.27 7.30 13.82
N GLU A 108 6.11 7.10 14.42
CA GLU A 108 4.93 6.60 13.73
C GLU A 108 4.41 7.64 12.71
N LEU A 109 4.50 8.93 13.02
CA LEU A 109 4.17 10.00 12.09
C LEU A 109 5.18 10.08 10.92
N VAL A 110 6.46 9.84 11.20
CA VAL A 110 7.48 9.74 10.16
C VAL A 110 7.18 8.54 9.25
N LEU A 111 6.94 7.37 9.83
CA LEU A 111 6.62 6.14 9.06
C LEU A 111 5.32 6.30 8.26
N PHE A 112 4.32 7.02 8.79
CA PHE A 112 3.08 7.35 8.07
C PHE A 112 3.36 8.02 6.72
N VAL A 113 4.37 8.91 6.65
CA VAL A 113 4.74 9.58 5.40
C VAL A 113 5.65 8.70 4.55
N LEU A 114 6.58 7.97 5.17
CA LEU A 114 7.61 7.20 4.46
C LEU A 114 7.06 5.99 3.70
N VAL A 115 5.83 5.50 4.01
CA VAL A 115 5.17 4.46 3.21
C VAL A 115 4.91 4.89 1.76
N VAL A 116 5.10 6.15 1.41
CA VAL A 116 5.13 6.62 0.01
C VAL A 116 6.18 5.86 -0.81
N GLY A 117 7.28 5.43 -0.18
CA GLY A 117 8.32 4.60 -0.79
C GLY A 117 7.79 3.26 -1.29
N GLU A 118 6.87 2.65 -0.55
CA GLU A 118 6.17 1.44 -0.98
C GLU A 118 5.11 1.74 -2.03
N GLU A 119 4.26 2.73 -1.77
CA GLU A 119 3.10 3.01 -2.63
C GLU A 119 3.49 3.51 -4.03
N LEU A 120 4.60 4.21 -4.15
CA LEU A 120 5.14 4.59 -5.46
C LEU A 120 5.47 3.36 -6.31
N GLY A 121 6.00 2.31 -5.68
CA GLY A 121 6.26 1.03 -6.33
C GLY A 121 4.99 0.24 -6.61
N TRP A 122 4.24 -0.06 -5.58
CA TRP A 122 3.09 -0.96 -5.67
C TRP A 122 1.92 -0.35 -6.45
N ARG A 123 1.45 0.85 -6.06
CA ARG A 123 0.28 1.51 -6.70
C ARG A 123 0.67 2.45 -7.82
N GLY A 124 1.87 3.04 -7.73
CA GLY A 124 2.35 3.94 -8.79
C GLY A 124 2.80 3.20 -10.05
N TYR A 125 3.54 2.08 -9.90
CA TYR A 125 4.15 1.36 -11.01
C TYR A 125 3.52 0.01 -11.32
N ALA A 126 3.42 -0.90 -10.33
CA ALA A 126 3.03 -2.29 -10.57
C ALA A 126 1.53 -2.42 -10.87
N LEU A 127 0.66 -1.84 -10.03
CA LEU A 127 -0.79 -1.96 -10.18
C LEU A 127 -1.30 -1.49 -11.55
N PRO A 128 -0.95 -0.30 -12.08
CA PRO A 128 -1.40 0.12 -13.41
C PRO A 128 -1.05 -0.88 -14.52
N ARG A 129 0.16 -1.45 -14.47
CA ARG A 129 0.63 -2.45 -15.45
C ARG A 129 -0.03 -3.82 -15.31
N LEU A 130 -0.42 -4.22 -14.10
CA LEU A 130 -1.25 -5.40 -13.89
C LEU A 130 -2.64 -5.20 -14.48
N LEU A 131 -3.22 -4.02 -14.30
CA LEU A 131 -4.54 -3.64 -14.82
C LEU A 131 -4.62 -3.58 -16.35
N GLU A 132 -3.49 -3.44 -17.06
CA GLU A 132 -3.45 -3.53 -18.52
C GLU A 132 -3.87 -4.93 -19.05
N LYS A 133 -3.65 -5.97 -18.24
CA LYS A 133 -3.81 -7.37 -18.67
C LYS A 133 -4.73 -8.19 -17.76
N ARG A 134 -5.17 -7.64 -16.66
CA ARG A 134 -5.94 -8.36 -15.61
C ARG A 134 -7.09 -7.51 -15.11
N SER A 135 -8.13 -8.19 -14.63
CA SER A 135 -9.21 -7.51 -13.89
C SER A 135 -8.66 -6.84 -12.64
N ALA A 136 -9.37 -5.84 -12.13
CA ALA A 136 -8.96 -5.12 -10.92
C ALA A 136 -8.82 -6.07 -9.71
N LEU A 137 -9.73 -7.02 -9.56
CA LEU A 137 -9.64 -8.02 -8.49
C LEU A 137 -8.41 -8.92 -8.67
N THR A 138 -8.19 -9.46 -9.88
CA THR A 138 -7.00 -10.30 -10.13
C THR A 138 -5.70 -9.53 -9.91
N ALA A 139 -5.63 -8.26 -10.35
CA ALA A 139 -4.47 -7.39 -10.13
C ALA A 139 -4.23 -7.15 -8.64
N SER A 140 -5.30 -6.93 -7.85
CA SER A 140 -5.23 -6.78 -6.39
C SER A 140 -4.70 -8.02 -5.71
N LEU A 141 -5.20 -9.19 -6.08
CA LEU A 141 -4.78 -10.47 -5.50
C LEU A 141 -3.29 -10.74 -5.77
N ILE A 142 -2.86 -10.59 -7.03
CA ILE A 142 -1.44 -10.77 -7.40
C ILE A 142 -0.56 -9.79 -6.61
N LEU A 143 -0.95 -8.52 -6.58
CA LEU A 143 -0.18 -7.50 -5.90
C LEU A 143 -0.14 -7.74 -4.38
N GLY A 144 -1.26 -8.12 -3.77
CA GLY A 144 -1.33 -8.41 -2.34
C GLY A 144 -0.45 -9.57 -1.91
N VAL A 145 -0.45 -10.68 -2.70
CA VAL A 145 0.44 -11.82 -2.46
C VAL A 145 1.90 -11.38 -2.57
N LEU A 146 2.29 -10.69 -3.65
CA LEU A 146 3.67 -10.26 -3.85
C LEU A 146 4.10 -9.22 -2.81
N TRP A 147 3.21 -8.34 -2.37
CA TRP A 147 3.51 -7.40 -1.29
C TRP A 147 3.70 -8.11 0.06
N GLY A 148 2.85 -9.10 0.37
CA GLY A 148 3.01 -9.94 1.57
C GLY A 148 4.32 -10.73 1.57
N LEU A 149 4.67 -11.36 0.45
CA LEU A 149 5.92 -12.09 0.28
C LEU A 149 7.16 -11.19 0.40
N TRP A 150 7.06 -9.93 -0.01
CA TRP A 150 8.13 -8.95 0.14
C TRP A 150 8.49 -8.70 1.62
N HIS A 151 7.54 -8.88 2.55
CA HIS A 151 7.77 -8.74 3.99
C HIS A 151 8.38 -10.01 4.64
N LEU A 152 8.46 -11.17 3.95
CA LEU A 152 8.89 -12.42 4.59
C LEU A 152 10.17 -12.33 5.42
N PRO A 153 11.23 -11.60 5.02
CA PRO A 153 12.42 -11.49 5.85
C PRO A 153 12.16 -10.87 7.23
N THR A 154 11.15 -9.99 7.37
CA THR A 154 10.83 -9.37 8.66
C THR A 154 10.33 -10.37 9.70
N PHE A 155 9.83 -11.53 9.27
CA PHE A 155 9.37 -12.60 10.16
C PHE A 155 10.52 -13.49 10.68
N LEU A 156 11.68 -13.39 10.04
CA LEU A 156 12.85 -14.24 10.30
C LEU A 156 13.99 -13.48 11.00
N VAL A 157 13.99 -12.15 10.91
CA VAL A 157 15.08 -11.31 11.44
C VAL A 157 14.69 -10.76 12.81
N PRO A 158 15.43 -11.12 13.90
CA PRO A 158 15.18 -10.57 15.23
C PRO A 158 15.25 -9.03 15.25
N GLY A 159 14.37 -8.42 16.02
CA GLY A 159 14.29 -6.95 16.16
C GLY A 159 13.41 -6.25 15.12
N THR A 160 12.86 -6.99 14.15
CA THR A 160 11.81 -6.46 13.26
C THR A 160 10.43 -6.57 13.91
N PRO A 161 9.47 -5.70 13.56
CA PRO A 161 8.13 -5.69 14.16
C PRO A 161 7.34 -7.00 13.96
N GLN A 162 7.64 -7.78 12.91
CA GLN A 162 6.93 -9.01 12.58
C GLN A 162 7.65 -10.28 13.05
N TYR A 163 8.82 -10.16 13.69
CA TYR A 163 9.61 -11.33 14.10
C TYR A 163 8.80 -12.30 14.95
N GLY A 164 8.81 -13.58 14.56
CA GLY A 164 8.10 -14.65 15.26
C GLY A 164 6.57 -14.64 15.13
N LEU A 165 5.99 -13.71 14.36
CA LEU A 165 4.54 -13.66 14.14
C LEU A 165 4.10 -14.57 12.97
N PRO A 166 2.80 -14.89 12.84
CA PRO A 166 2.28 -15.77 11.78
C PRO A 166 2.30 -15.06 10.42
N SER A 167 3.29 -15.39 9.59
CA SER A 167 3.43 -14.82 8.24
C SER A 167 2.23 -15.11 7.33
N THR A 168 1.55 -16.26 7.52
CA THR A 168 0.35 -16.62 6.75
C THR A 168 -0.80 -15.65 6.98
N ALA A 169 -1.09 -15.27 8.22
CA ALA A 169 -2.11 -14.27 8.54
C ALA A 169 -1.74 -12.90 7.95
N PHE A 170 -0.46 -12.54 8.01
CA PHE A 170 0.01 -11.28 7.44
C PHE A 170 -0.12 -11.24 5.89
N VAL A 171 0.22 -12.33 5.19
CA VAL A 171 0.03 -12.40 3.74
C VAL A 171 -1.45 -12.31 3.37
N LEU A 172 -2.34 -12.97 4.12
CA LEU A 172 -3.79 -12.83 3.93
C LEU A 172 -4.20 -11.36 4.11
N LEU A 173 -3.75 -10.72 5.17
CA LEU A 173 -4.05 -9.33 5.47
C LEU A 173 -3.55 -8.36 4.39
N THR A 174 -2.35 -8.59 3.83
CA THR A 174 -1.84 -7.76 2.72
C THR A 174 -2.64 -7.94 1.43
N ILE A 175 -3.24 -9.12 1.20
CA ILE A 175 -4.19 -9.35 0.11
C ILE A 175 -5.46 -8.51 0.32
N GLU A 176 -6.01 -8.52 1.52
CA GLU A 176 -7.19 -7.76 1.89
C GLU A 176 -6.94 -6.24 1.76
N TYR A 177 -5.81 -5.77 2.29
CA TYR A 177 -5.38 -4.38 2.10
C TYR A 177 -5.22 -4.01 0.63
N SER A 178 -4.62 -4.91 -0.17
CA SER A 178 -4.42 -4.66 -1.59
C SER A 178 -5.74 -4.51 -2.35
N ILE A 179 -6.78 -5.29 -2.00
CA ILE A 179 -8.12 -5.18 -2.59
C ILE A 179 -8.74 -3.81 -2.25
N LEU A 180 -8.74 -3.42 -0.96
CA LEU A 180 -9.27 -2.14 -0.51
C LEU A 180 -8.53 -0.96 -1.15
N MET A 181 -7.20 -1.00 -1.13
CA MET A 181 -6.36 0.05 -1.69
C MET A 181 -6.47 0.14 -3.22
N THR A 182 -6.68 -0.98 -3.92
CA THR A 182 -6.95 -0.96 -5.35
C THR A 182 -8.29 -0.28 -5.63
N TRP A 183 -9.33 -0.59 -4.86
CA TRP A 183 -10.63 0.06 -4.99
C TRP A 183 -10.52 1.57 -4.78
N VAL A 184 -9.86 2.01 -3.71
CA VAL A 184 -9.62 3.45 -3.44
C VAL A 184 -8.79 4.09 -4.56
N PHE A 185 -7.70 3.47 -4.98
CA PHE A 185 -6.80 3.98 -6.02
C PHE A 185 -7.52 4.22 -7.34
N LEU A 186 -8.37 3.28 -7.77
CA LEU A 186 -9.13 3.41 -9.01
C LEU A 186 -10.12 4.56 -8.97
N HIS A 187 -10.78 4.78 -7.84
CA HIS A 187 -11.77 5.85 -7.67
C HIS A 187 -11.14 7.21 -7.34
N ALA A 188 -9.92 7.21 -6.80
CA ALA A 188 -9.12 8.41 -6.54
C ALA A 188 -8.19 8.77 -7.73
N LEU A 189 -8.63 8.54 -8.96
CA LEU A 189 -7.94 8.92 -10.20
C LEU A 189 -6.51 8.37 -10.33
N GLY A 190 -6.18 7.29 -9.62
CA GLY A 190 -4.83 6.73 -9.59
C GLY A 190 -3.83 7.54 -8.77
N SER A 191 -4.29 8.22 -7.73
CA SER A 191 -3.46 9.00 -6.82
C SER A 191 -2.65 8.10 -5.89
N VAL A 192 -1.33 8.19 -5.97
CA VAL A 192 -0.40 7.56 -5.02
C VAL A 192 -0.47 8.26 -3.67
N LEU A 193 -0.75 9.58 -3.64
CA LEU A 193 -0.96 10.31 -2.38
C LEU A 193 -2.08 9.67 -1.55
N ILE A 194 -3.24 9.43 -2.17
CA ILE A 194 -4.38 8.82 -1.47
C ILE A 194 -4.07 7.39 -1.01
N ALA A 195 -3.36 6.60 -1.84
CA ALA A 195 -2.89 5.28 -1.43
C ALA A 195 -1.92 5.36 -0.24
N THR A 196 -1.01 6.32 -0.22
CA THR A 196 -0.08 6.58 0.88
C THR A 196 -0.83 6.95 2.17
N LEU A 197 -1.83 7.84 2.08
CA LEU A 197 -2.65 8.20 3.22
C LEU A 197 -3.43 7.01 3.78
N PHE A 198 -3.97 6.16 2.91
CA PHE A 198 -4.69 4.96 3.31
C PHE A 198 -3.76 3.97 4.01
N HIS A 199 -2.60 3.67 3.42
CA HIS A 199 -1.60 2.77 4.00
C HIS A 199 -1.07 3.32 5.34
N GLY A 200 -0.70 4.59 5.38
CA GLY A 200 -0.26 5.23 6.61
C GLY A 200 -1.33 5.18 7.71
N ALA A 201 -2.61 5.37 7.36
CA ALA A 201 -3.73 5.27 8.29
C ALA A 201 -3.94 3.83 8.80
N ILE A 202 -3.70 2.79 7.97
CA ILE A 202 -3.68 1.39 8.44
C ILE A 202 -2.64 1.24 9.55
N ASN A 203 -1.40 1.61 9.28
CA ASN A 203 -0.29 1.43 10.23
C ASN A 203 -0.51 2.21 11.52
N LEU A 204 -0.89 3.49 11.38
CA LEU A 204 -1.09 4.38 12.51
C LEU A 204 -2.26 3.94 13.41
N SER A 205 -3.40 3.62 12.82
CA SER A 205 -4.59 3.21 13.59
C SER A 205 -4.41 1.87 14.29
N GLN A 206 -3.66 0.94 13.70
CA GLN A 206 -3.30 -0.31 14.38
C GLN A 206 -2.39 -0.06 15.59
N GLY A 207 -1.40 0.83 15.47
CA GLY A 207 -0.59 1.26 16.61
C GLY A 207 -1.43 1.85 17.74
N ILE A 208 -2.35 2.75 17.40
CA ILE A 208 -3.22 3.45 18.35
C ILE A 208 -4.17 2.49 19.08
N PHE A 209 -4.87 1.59 18.37
CA PHE A 209 -5.97 0.81 18.95
C PHE A 209 -5.59 -0.62 19.31
N LEU A 210 -4.54 -1.18 18.72
CA LEU A 210 -4.21 -2.60 18.81
C LEU A 210 -2.82 -2.87 19.38
N GLY A 211 -2.10 -1.83 19.84
CA GLY A 211 -0.72 -1.97 20.30
C GLY A 211 -0.55 -2.94 21.50
N THR A 212 -1.62 -3.16 22.26
CA THR A 212 -1.63 -4.07 23.44
C THR A 212 -2.20 -5.45 23.14
N VAL A 213 -2.76 -5.69 21.94
CA VAL A 213 -3.25 -7.02 21.54
C VAL A 213 -2.06 -7.89 21.12
N GLU A 214 -1.96 -9.10 21.60
CA GLU A 214 -0.89 -10.04 21.24
C GLU A 214 -0.81 -10.25 19.72
N GLY A 215 0.44 -10.32 19.22
CA GLY A 215 0.71 -10.24 17.79
C GLY A 215 -0.03 -11.23 16.90
N ALA A 216 -0.05 -12.53 17.27
CA ALA A 216 -0.75 -13.55 16.48
C ALA A 216 -2.27 -13.33 16.48
N THR A 217 -2.87 -13.12 17.66
CA THR A 217 -4.30 -12.85 17.83
C THR A 217 -4.70 -11.59 17.06
N ARG A 218 -3.90 -10.51 17.17
CA ARG A 218 -4.13 -9.27 16.44
C ARG A 218 -4.27 -9.49 14.94
N TYR A 219 -3.37 -10.26 14.32
CA TYR A 219 -3.41 -10.49 12.89
C TYR A 219 -4.66 -11.26 12.45
N TRP A 220 -5.09 -12.27 13.20
CA TRP A 220 -6.29 -13.02 12.86
C TRP A 220 -7.57 -12.19 13.04
N LEU A 221 -7.65 -11.35 14.09
CA LEU A 221 -8.79 -10.45 14.27
C LEU A 221 -8.84 -9.37 13.17
N LEU A 222 -7.69 -8.84 12.75
CA LEU A 222 -7.60 -7.95 11.61
C LEU A 222 -8.08 -8.62 10.33
N CYS A 223 -7.67 -9.88 10.04
CA CYS A 223 -8.14 -10.64 8.89
C CYS A 223 -9.66 -10.79 8.89
N ILE A 224 -10.30 -11.01 10.03
CA ILE A 224 -11.77 -11.11 10.09
C ILE A 224 -12.41 -9.78 9.68
N VAL A 225 -11.99 -8.68 10.28
CA VAL A 225 -12.62 -7.37 10.08
C VAL A 225 -12.30 -6.80 8.70
N TYR A 226 -11.02 -6.80 8.31
CA TYR A 226 -10.60 -6.30 7.01
C TYR A 226 -11.04 -7.21 5.87
N GLY A 227 -11.14 -8.54 6.11
CA GLY A 227 -11.67 -9.51 5.15
C GLY A 227 -13.11 -9.24 4.76
N ILE A 228 -13.98 -8.87 5.71
CA ILE A 228 -15.36 -8.47 5.43
C ILE A 228 -15.37 -7.22 4.55
N ALA A 229 -14.58 -6.20 4.88
CA ALA A 229 -14.49 -4.97 4.09
C ALA A 229 -13.89 -5.24 2.69
N ALA A 230 -12.86 -6.08 2.61
CA ALA A 230 -12.24 -6.48 1.36
C ALA A 230 -13.21 -7.26 0.46
N LEU A 231 -14.08 -8.11 1.03
CA LEU A 231 -15.12 -8.81 0.28
C LEU A 231 -16.10 -7.82 -0.38
N VAL A 232 -16.55 -6.80 0.36
CA VAL A 232 -17.41 -5.74 -0.18
C VAL A 232 -16.71 -4.99 -1.31
N ALA A 233 -15.45 -4.62 -1.12
CA ALA A 233 -14.66 -3.96 -2.16
C ALA A 233 -14.43 -4.87 -3.37
N ALA A 234 -14.16 -6.16 -3.17
CA ALA A 234 -14.02 -7.14 -4.26
C ALA A 234 -15.29 -7.26 -5.11
N ILE A 235 -16.45 -7.32 -4.46
CA ILE A 235 -17.75 -7.33 -5.17
C ILE A 235 -17.91 -6.03 -5.98
N ALA A 236 -17.56 -4.87 -5.42
CA ALA A 236 -17.62 -3.60 -6.12
C ALA A 236 -16.66 -3.57 -7.33
N LEU A 237 -15.42 -4.07 -7.19
CA LEU A 237 -14.46 -4.18 -8.29
C LEU A 237 -14.93 -5.10 -9.43
N VAL A 238 -15.60 -6.19 -9.09
CA VAL A 238 -16.17 -7.11 -10.10
C VAL A 238 -17.34 -6.45 -10.84
N ARG A 239 -18.23 -5.75 -10.12
CA ARG A 239 -19.42 -5.10 -10.71
C ARG A 239 -19.10 -3.88 -11.55
N SER A 240 -18.07 -3.11 -11.18
CA SER A 240 -17.71 -1.87 -11.90
C SER A 240 -17.06 -2.11 -13.26
N GLY A 241 -16.64 -3.35 -13.55
CA GLY A 241 -15.82 -3.65 -14.74
C GLY A 241 -14.52 -2.84 -14.71
N SER A 242 -13.41 -3.43 -15.07
CA SER A 242 -12.08 -2.80 -14.95
C SER A 242 -11.96 -1.57 -15.87
N ARG A 243 -12.39 -0.40 -15.40
CA ARG A 243 -12.07 0.87 -16.06
C ARG A 243 -10.76 1.37 -15.46
N GLN A 244 -9.68 1.35 -16.25
CA GLN A 244 -8.47 2.08 -15.90
C GLN A 244 -8.82 3.56 -15.67
N PRO A 245 -8.24 4.21 -14.64
CA PRO A 245 -8.28 5.66 -14.57
C PRO A 245 -7.64 6.19 -15.86
N ALA A 246 -8.36 7.04 -16.59
CA ALA A 246 -7.79 7.72 -17.76
C ALA A 246 -6.48 8.39 -17.33
N ALA A 247 -5.43 8.24 -18.14
CA ALA A 247 -4.18 8.96 -17.89
C ALA A 247 -4.51 10.47 -17.77
N PRO A 248 -3.89 11.22 -16.84
CA PRO A 248 -4.12 12.64 -16.70
C PRO A 248 -3.86 13.31 -18.05
N THR A 249 -4.93 13.78 -18.70
CA THR A 249 -4.83 14.48 -19.98
C THR A 249 -3.98 15.72 -19.76
N THR A 250 -2.85 15.80 -20.46
CA THR A 250 -2.09 17.04 -20.59
C THR A 250 -3.00 18.04 -21.33
N ARG A 251 -3.51 19.01 -20.60
CA ARG A 251 -4.15 20.19 -21.20
C ARG A 251 -3.08 20.95 -21.97
N SER A 252 -2.93 20.63 -23.25
CA SER A 252 -2.15 21.41 -24.21
C SER A 252 -2.70 21.13 -25.61
N GLN A 253 -3.78 21.81 -25.93
CA GLN A 253 -4.11 22.27 -27.29
C GLN A 253 -5.24 23.30 -27.13
N VAL A 254 -4.87 24.50 -26.78
CA VAL A 254 -5.62 25.67 -27.23
C VAL A 254 -5.24 25.83 -28.69
N PRO A 255 -6.14 25.69 -29.65
CA PRO A 255 -5.83 26.09 -31.01
C PRO A 255 -5.63 27.60 -31.03
N ASP A 256 -4.48 28.04 -31.49
CA ASP A 256 -4.20 29.44 -31.79
C ASP A 256 -5.18 29.89 -32.91
N SER A 257 -6.22 30.62 -32.49
CA SER A 257 -7.11 31.30 -33.39
C SER A 257 -6.56 32.70 -33.64
N THR A 258 -5.51 32.80 -34.45
CA THR A 258 -5.13 34.05 -35.07
C THR A 258 -4.66 33.78 -36.51
N THR A 259 -5.60 33.77 -37.44
CA THR A 259 -5.39 34.21 -38.84
C THR A 259 -6.71 34.72 -39.39
N SER A 260 -6.88 35.99 -39.40
CA SER A 260 -7.49 36.77 -40.49
C SER A 260 -7.24 38.24 -40.24
#